data_f7c8f1a395a7a565e5c3969832ced61d
#
_entry.id   f7c8f1a395a7a565e5c3969832ced61d
#
_cell.length_a   1.000
_cell.length_b   1.000
_cell.length_c   1.000
_cell.angle_alpha   90.00
_cell.angle_beta   90.00
_cell.angle_gamma   90.00
#
_symmetry.space_group_name_H-M   'P 1'
#
loop_
_entity.id
_entity.type
_entity.pdbx_description
1 polymer ?
#
loop_
_entity_poly.entity_id
_entity_poly.type
_entity_poly.pdbx_seq_one_letter_code
_entity_poly.pdbx_strand_id
1 'polypeptide(L)'
;MLLSLDLGFVNTGYVVVSERGLETYGTITTSKTTNKQGRVSDDNVNRCSHIATEINKLVTHYGIRGIMGELPSGGAQSSSAAKAMSLVTGCVGACVAILDLPCEWCTPLQTKMALCGSKTASKQDMMEKAVEVMRGGSEKKANGVQYWMPLVSGKQGPRMFGSTFEHVADSLGAFMALESGLLVRLMKVMPLSGGPRSCLSEKRSKYSKELPPRRPQRTKPRS
;
A
#
# COMPACT_ATOMS: atom_id res chain seq x y z
N MET A 1 -6.26 12.30 -1.67
CA MET A 1 -5.00 11.80 -1.09
C MET A 1 -4.74 10.39 -1.58
N LEU A 2 -3.49 9.95 -1.53
CA LEU A 2 -3.06 8.59 -1.84
C LEU A 2 -2.53 7.92 -0.57
N LEU A 3 -2.77 6.62 -0.45
CA LEU A 3 -2.22 5.76 0.59
C LEU A 3 -1.17 4.85 -0.05
N SER A 4 0.07 4.94 0.40
CA SER A 4 1.13 4.01 0.01
C SER A 4 1.42 3.02 1.12
N LEU A 5 1.58 1.75 0.78
CA LEU A 5 1.70 0.63 1.71
C LEU A 5 2.98 -0.19 1.44
N ASP A 6 3.62 -0.64 2.51
CA ASP A 6 4.52 -1.80 2.50
C ASP A 6 3.82 -2.98 3.17
N LEU A 7 3.52 -4.03 2.39
CA LEU A 7 2.63 -5.11 2.82
C LEU A 7 3.36 -6.16 3.66
N GLY A 8 3.31 -6.02 4.97
CA GLY A 8 3.76 -7.04 5.91
C GLY A 8 2.64 -7.57 6.80
N PHE A 9 2.57 -8.88 7.01
CA PHE A 9 1.51 -9.49 7.83
C PHE A 9 1.65 -9.21 9.33
N VAL A 10 2.87 -8.93 9.81
CA VAL A 10 3.15 -8.49 11.19
C VAL A 10 3.11 -6.98 11.27
N ASN A 11 3.79 -6.32 10.35
CA ASN A 11 3.88 -4.87 10.27
C ASN A 11 3.56 -4.46 8.83
N THR A 12 2.50 -3.71 8.64
CA THR A 12 2.19 -3.05 7.37
C THR A 12 2.53 -1.57 7.53
N GLY A 13 3.58 -1.12 6.84
CA GLY A 13 3.94 0.29 6.82
C GLY A 13 2.97 1.09 5.96
N TYR A 14 2.77 2.37 6.29
CA TYR A 14 1.98 3.25 5.45
C TYR A 14 2.48 4.69 5.47
N VAL A 15 2.27 5.38 4.35
CA VAL A 15 2.34 6.83 4.24
C VAL A 15 1.08 7.35 3.52
N VAL A 16 0.56 8.49 3.98
CA VAL A 16 -0.54 9.20 3.31
C VAL A 16 0.03 10.47 2.69
N VAL A 17 -0.22 10.65 1.41
CA VAL A 17 0.31 11.77 0.64
C VAL A 17 -0.82 12.53 -0.05
N SER A 18 -0.78 13.86 0.04
CA SER A 18 -1.66 14.79 -0.66
C SER A 18 -0.90 15.56 -1.74
N GLU A 19 -1.58 16.46 -2.41
CA GLU A 19 -0.93 17.44 -3.31
C GLU A 19 0.01 18.40 -2.55
N ARG A 20 -0.17 18.55 -1.24
CA ARG A 20 0.68 19.37 -0.38
C ARG A 20 1.87 18.61 0.20
N GLY A 21 1.87 17.26 0.03
CA GLY A 21 2.95 16.38 0.45
C GLY A 21 2.53 15.32 1.47
N LEU A 22 3.45 14.93 2.35
CA LEU A 22 3.25 13.89 3.36
C LEU A 22 2.32 14.41 4.48
N GLU A 23 1.16 13.79 4.63
CA GLU A 23 0.19 14.15 5.67
C GLU A 23 0.39 13.35 6.96
N THR A 24 0.63 12.05 6.84
CA THR A 24 0.89 11.18 7.97
C THR A 24 1.61 9.90 7.54
N TYR A 25 2.17 9.20 8.51
CA TYR A 25 2.82 7.91 8.32
C TYR A 25 2.69 7.05 9.58
N GLY A 26 2.89 5.76 9.45
CA GLY A 26 2.90 4.84 10.58
C GLY A 26 2.98 3.38 10.18
N THR A 27 2.72 2.52 11.14
CA THR A 27 2.75 1.07 10.95
C THR A 27 1.52 0.45 11.60
N ILE A 28 0.78 -0.34 10.84
CA ILE A 28 -0.27 -1.22 11.35
C ILE A 28 0.42 -2.49 11.83
N THR A 29 0.37 -2.73 13.14
CA THR A 29 1.06 -3.89 13.74
C THR A 29 0.05 -4.93 14.17
N THR A 30 0.30 -6.18 13.83
CA THR A 30 -0.45 -7.34 14.30
C THR A 30 0.45 -8.27 15.10
N SER A 31 -0.10 -8.93 16.10
CA SER A 31 0.61 -9.94 16.89
C SER A 31 -0.16 -11.26 16.90
N LYS A 32 0.56 -12.36 17.08
CA LYS A 32 -0.09 -13.65 17.31
C LYS A 32 -0.83 -13.61 18.64
N THR A 33 -2.04 -14.19 18.65
CA THR A 33 -2.77 -14.39 19.88
C THR A 33 -2.03 -15.42 20.75
N THR A 34 -1.73 -15.07 21.97
CA THR A 34 -0.99 -15.93 22.92
C THR A 34 -1.83 -17.07 23.48
N ASN A 35 -3.11 -17.14 23.14
CA ASN A 35 -4.00 -18.20 23.60
C ASN A 35 -3.60 -19.55 22.99
N LYS A 36 -3.07 -20.44 23.82
CA LYS A 36 -2.63 -21.80 23.43
C LYS A 36 -3.77 -22.67 22.87
N GLN A 37 -5.02 -22.29 23.11
CA GLN A 37 -6.22 -23.02 22.63
C GLN A 37 -6.76 -22.45 21.31
N GLY A 38 -6.24 -21.32 20.82
CA GLY A 38 -6.68 -20.70 19.58
C GLY A 38 -6.17 -21.44 18.35
N ARG A 39 -7.02 -21.59 17.35
CA ARG A 39 -6.61 -22.16 16.05
C ARG A 39 -5.80 -21.11 15.26
N VAL A 40 -4.76 -21.55 14.56
CA VAL A 40 -3.93 -20.69 13.72
C VAL A 40 -4.75 -19.99 12.62
N SER A 41 -5.79 -20.66 12.11
CA SER A 41 -6.71 -20.08 11.12
C SER A 41 -7.48 -18.88 11.68
N ASP A 42 -7.97 -18.98 12.91
CA ASP A 42 -8.73 -17.90 13.56
C ASP A 42 -7.83 -16.70 13.83
N ASP A 43 -6.59 -16.94 14.29
CA ASP A 43 -5.58 -15.89 14.48
C ASP A 43 -5.29 -15.16 13.16
N ASN A 44 -5.11 -15.90 12.06
CA ASN A 44 -4.87 -15.32 10.75
C ASN A 44 -6.04 -14.46 10.27
N VAL A 45 -7.29 -14.92 10.45
CA VAL A 45 -8.49 -14.15 10.10
C VAL A 45 -8.58 -12.88 10.93
N ASN A 46 -8.34 -12.95 12.23
CA ASN A 46 -8.38 -11.79 13.12
C ASN A 46 -7.33 -10.75 12.74
N ARG A 47 -6.12 -11.18 12.37
CA ARG A 47 -5.05 -10.29 11.94
C ARG A 47 -5.37 -9.65 10.58
N CYS A 48 -5.88 -10.40 9.61
CA CYS A 48 -6.38 -9.83 8.35
C CYS A 48 -7.50 -8.81 8.60
N SER A 49 -8.45 -9.13 9.46
CA SER A 49 -9.54 -8.23 9.83
C SER A 49 -9.03 -6.93 10.47
N HIS A 50 -8.02 -7.02 11.35
CA HIS A 50 -7.39 -5.84 11.93
C HIS A 50 -6.72 -4.97 10.86
N ILE A 51 -5.91 -5.55 9.96
CA ILE A 51 -5.27 -4.82 8.87
C ILE A 51 -6.32 -4.13 7.99
N ALA A 52 -7.36 -4.85 7.58
CA ALA A 52 -8.43 -4.30 6.75
C ALA A 52 -9.17 -3.15 7.44
N THR A 53 -9.44 -3.29 8.74
CA THR A 53 -10.10 -2.25 9.55
C THR A 53 -9.26 -0.98 9.63
N GLU A 54 -7.96 -1.12 9.88
CA GLU A 54 -7.06 0.05 9.96
C GLU A 54 -6.89 0.74 8.60
N ILE A 55 -6.77 -0.04 7.51
CA ILE A 55 -6.76 0.54 6.15
C ILE A 55 -8.06 1.30 5.88
N ASN A 56 -9.22 0.73 6.22
CA ASN A 56 -10.50 1.41 6.03
C ASN A 56 -10.62 2.70 6.86
N LYS A 57 -10.10 2.71 8.09
CA LYS A 57 -10.03 3.92 8.92
C LYS A 57 -9.18 5.01 8.25
N LEU A 58 -8.00 4.66 7.71
CA LEU A 58 -7.14 5.58 6.98
C LEU A 58 -7.87 6.13 5.75
N VAL A 59 -8.49 5.25 4.96
CA VAL A 59 -9.24 5.63 3.75
C VAL A 59 -10.34 6.62 4.08
N THR A 60 -11.12 6.34 5.11
CA THR A 60 -12.26 7.18 5.52
C THR A 60 -11.79 8.50 6.12
N HIS A 61 -10.82 8.46 7.03
CA HIS A 61 -10.34 9.63 7.76
C HIS A 61 -9.64 10.65 6.84
N TYR A 62 -8.80 10.18 5.93
CA TYR A 62 -8.03 11.04 5.04
C TYR A 62 -8.67 11.26 3.67
N GLY A 63 -9.82 10.65 3.40
CA GLY A 63 -10.44 10.73 2.08
C GLY A 63 -9.53 10.17 0.98
N ILE A 64 -8.93 9.01 1.20
CA ILE A 64 -8.04 8.35 0.25
C ILE A 64 -8.79 8.02 -1.04
N ARG A 65 -8.16 8.29 -2.18
CA ARG A 65 -8.76 8.11 -3.51
C ARG A 65 -8.01 7.08 -4.35
N GLY A 66 -6.93 6.52 -3.85
CA GLY A 66 -6.16 5.46 -4.49
C GLY A 66 -5.14 4.87 -3.53
N ILE A 67 -4.83 3.61 -3.76
CA ILE A 67 -3.86 2.84 -2.97
C ILE A 67 -2.70 2.46 -3.88
N MET A 68 -1.50 2.62 -3.39
CA MET A 68 -0.28 2.15 -4.04
C MET A 68 0.58 1.43 -3.01
N GLY A 69 1.61 0.74 -3.45
CA GLY A 69 2.50 0.14 -2.48
C GLY A 69 3.48 -0.86 -3.08
N GLU A 70 4.28 -1.42 -2.19
CA GLU A 70 5.19 -2.50 -2.51
C GLU A 70 4.50 -3.84 -2.30
N LEU A 71 4.52 -4.68 -3.36
CA LEU A 71 4.12 -6.08 -3.22
C LEU A 71 5.31 -6.91 -2.75
N PRO A 72 5.10 -7.78 -1.76
CA PRO A 72 6.13 -8.75 -1.40
C PRO A 72 6.50 -9.57 -2.64
N SER A 73 7.75 -9.47 -3.07
CA SER A 73 8.26 -10.19 -4.24
C SER A 73 9.51 -10.99 -3.86
N GLY A 74 9.66 -12.17 -4.46
CA GLY A 74 10.76 -13.07 -4.19
C GLY A 74 10.32 -14.37 -3.54
N GLY A 75 11.23 -15.33 -3.47
CA GLY A 75 10.98 -16.61 -2.82
C GLY A 75 10.87 -16.45 -1.30
N ALA A 76 9.77 -16.89 -0.73
CA ALA A 76 9.66 -16.96 0.72
C ALA A 76 10.65 -17.97 1.27
N GLN A 77 11.43 -17.60 2.29
CA GLN A 77 12.43 -18.47 2.93
C GLN A 77 11.82 -19.64 3.72
N SER A 78 10.50 -19.62 3.93
CA SER A 78 9.76 -20.69 4.60
C SER A 78 8.29 -20.71 4.15
N SER A 79 7.64 -21.86 4.32
CA SER A 79 6.20 -22.01 4.07
C SER A 79 5.35 -21.05 4.91
N SER A 80 5.78 -20.76 6.11
CA SER A 80 5.16 -19.80 7.02
C SER A 80 5.26 -18.36 6.48
N ALA A 81 6.41 -17.97 5.95
CA ALA A 81 6.58 -16.67 5.31
C ALA A 81 5.75 -16.55 4.03
N ALA A 82 5.74 -17.59 3.18
CA ALA A 82 4.89 -17.63 1.98
C ALA A 82 3.41 -17.44 2.33
N LYS A 83 2.92 -18.14 3.34
CA LYS A 83 1.55 -18.02 3.82
C LYS A 83 1.24 -16.61 4.31
N ALA A 84 2.13 -16.01 5.09
CA ALA A 84 1.95 -14.65 5.60
C ALA A 84 1.87 -13.61 4.47
N MET A 85 2.77 -13.71 3.48
CA MET A 85 2.77 -12.86 2.29
C MET A 85 1.47 -13.01 1.48
N SER A 86 1.02 -14.24 1.27
CA SER A 86 -0.24 -14.51 0.54
C SER A 86 -1.46 -13.95 1.28
N LEU A 87 -1.50 -14.08 2.60
CA LEU A 87 -2.61 -13.58 3.41
C LEU A 87 -2.72 -12.07 3.36
N VAL A 88 -1.62 -11.33 3.56
CA VAL A 88 -1.66 -9.86 3.53
C VAL A 88 -1.97 -9.34 2.13
N THR A 89 -1.39 -9.95 1.09
CA THR A 89 -1.68 -9.55 -0.30
C THR A 89 -3.15 -9.78 -0.64
N GLY A 90 -3.70 -10.95 -0.29
CA GLY A 90 -5.12 -11.26 -0.50
C GLY A 90 -6.05 -10.34 0.30
N CYS A 91 -5.70 -10.05 1.56
CA CYS A 91 -6.44 -9.12 2.41
C CYS A 91 -6.50 -7.70 1.80
N VAL A 92 -5.37 -7.16 1.38
CA VAL A 92 -5.32 -5.81 0.78
C VAL A 92 -5.99 -5.78 -0.59
N GLY A 93 -5.84 -6.84 -1.40
CA GLY A 93 -6.57 -6.97 -2.66
C GLY A 93 -8.09 -6.95 -2.46
N ALA A 94 -8.60 -7.64 -1.44
CA ALA A 94 -10.01 -7.59 -1.07
C ALA A 94 -10.44 -6.18 -0.60
N CYS A 95 -9.62 -5.50 0.21
CA CYS A 95 -9.89 -4.12 0.63
C CYS A 95 -10.00 -3.17 -0.56
N VAL A 96 -9.06 -3.24 -1.49
CA VAL A 96 -9.06 -2.43 -2.72
C VAL A 96 -10.34 -2.63 -3.52
N ALA A 97 -10.77 -3.89 -3.68
CA ALA A 97 -11.98 -4.23 -4.43
C ALA A 97 -13.26 -3.75 -3.73
N ILE A 98 -13.36 -3.92 -2.40
CA ILE A 98 -14.53 -3.53 -1.60
C ILE A 98 -14.64 -1.99 -1.53
N LEU A 99 -13.52 -1.30 -1.35
CA LEU A 99 -13.47 0.15 -1.27
C LEU A 99 -13.59 0.84 -2.64
N ASP A 100 -13.56 0.05 -3.72
CA ASP A 100 -13.62 0.54 -5.11
C ASP A 100 -12.55 1.60 -5.42
N LEU A 101 -11.34 1.38 -4.95
CA LEU A 101 -10.22 2.28 -5.12
C LEU A 101 -9.28 1.80 -6.24
N PRO A 102 -8.79 2.70 -7.11
CA PRO A 102 -7.73 2.36 -8.04
C PRO A 102 -6.43 2.06 -7.28
N CYS A 103 -5.63 1.13 -7.80
CA CYS A 103 -4.36 0.76 -7.18
C CYS A 103 -3.22 0.59 -8.18
N GLU A 104 -2.00 0.86 -7.73
CA GLU A 104 -0.74 0.60 -8.43
C GLU A 104 0.27 -0.03 -7.47
N TRP A 105 1.09 -0.94 -8.02
CA TRP A 105 2.05 -1.71 -7.22
C TRP A 105 3.44 -1.67 -7.82
N CYS A 106 4.46 -1.69 -6.97
CA CYS A 106 5.86 -1.79 -7.36
C CYS A 106 6.55 -2.96 -6.66
N THR A 107 7.78 -3.20 -7.05
CA THR A 107 8.64 -4.24 -6.48
C THR A 107 9.63 -3.63 -5.49
N PRO A 108 10.20 -4.41 -4.54
CA PRO A 108 11.25 -3.95 -3.63
C PRO A 108 12.46 -3.32 -4.32
N LEU A 109 12.81 -3.82 -5.50
CA LEU A 109 13.91 -3.24 -6.29
C LEU A 109 13.58 -1.84 -6.80
N GLN A 110 12.33 -1.61 -7.22
CA GLN A 110 11.87 -0.28 -7.65
C GLN A 110 11.82 0.68 -6.47
N THR A 111 11.34 0.23 -5.32
CA THR A 111 11.32 0.99 -4.06
C THR A 111 12.73 1.46 -3.67
N LYS A 112 13.69 0.56 -3.60
CA LYS A 112 15.09 0.87 -3.28
C LYS A 112 15.72 1.84 -4.28
N MET A 113 15.50 1.61 -5.57
CA MET A 113 16.02 2.47 -6.62
C MET A 113 15.41 3.87 -6.54
N ALA A 114 14.12 4.00 -6.26
CA ALA A 114 13.44 5.28 -6.18
C ALA A 114 13.88 6.10 -4.96
N LEU A 115 14.02 5.46 -3.80
CA LEU A 115 14.38 6.16 -2.56
C LEU A 115 15.88 6.42 -2.44
N CYS A 116 16.72 5.42 -2.74
CA CYS A 116 18.17 5.49 -2.50
C CYS A 116 19.02 5.59 -3.78
N GLY A 117 18.43 5.43 -4.97
CA GLY A 117 19.19 5.36 -6.22
C GLY A 117 20.00 4.08 -6.39
N SER A 118 19.81 3.09 -5.52
CA SER A 118 20.57 1.81 -5.52
C SER A 118 19.65 0.62 -5.26
N LYS A 119 19.77 -0.42 -6.11
CA LYS A 119 19.04 -1.69 -5.94
C LYS A 119 19.52 -2.51 -4.74
N THR A 120 20.74 -2.26 -4.28
CA THR A 120 21.41 -2.97 -3.19
C THR A 120 21.38 -2.19 -1.87
N ALA A 121 20.62 -1.10 -1.79
CA ALA A 121 20.46 -0.33 -0.57
C ALA A 121 20.10 -1.22 0.61
N SER A 122 20.79 -1.02 1.73
CA SER A 122 20.49 -1.72 2.98
C SER A 122 19.23 -1.13 3.64
N LYS A 123 18.70 -1.83 4.64
CA LYS A 123 17.58 -1.29 5.44
C LYS A 123 17.96 0.03 6.13
N GLN A 124 19.20 0.13 6.58
CA GLN A 124 19.70 1.34 7.21
C GLN A 124 19.72 2.51 6.23
N ASP A 125 20.22 2.31 5.00
CA ASP A 125 20.23 3.33 3.95
C ASP A 125 18.83 3.80 3.62
N MET A 126 17.87 2.87 3.54
CA MET A 126 16.46 3.18 3.29
C MET A 126 15.86 4.06 4.40
N MET A 127 16.11 3.71 5.67
CA MET A 127 15.61 4.49 6.82
C MET A 127 16.24 5.89 6.88
N GLU A 128 17.55 6.00 6.70
CA GLU A 128 18.26 7.27 6.70
C GLU A 128 17.77 8.19 5.59
N LYS A 129 17.61 7.64 4.38
CA LYS A 129 17.11 8.38 3.24
C LYS A 129 15.65 8.80 3.39
N ALA A 130 14.82 7.94 3.97
CA ALA A 130 13.44 8.28 4.29
C ALA A 130 13.37 9.47 5.28
N VAL A 131 14.20 9.46 6.32
CA VAL A 131 14.30 10.59 7.27
C VAL A 131 14.76 11.86 6.57
N GLU A 132 15.74 11.78 5.68
CA GLU A 132 16.22 12.92 4.89
C GLU A 132 15.08 13.51 4.04
N VAL A 133 14.35 12.66 3.31
CA VAL A 133 13.20 13.07 2.48
C VAL A 133 12.12 13.69 3.34
N MET A 134 11.78 13.10 4.48
CA MET A 134 10.75 13.60 5.38
C MET A 134 11.13 14.92 6.07
N ARG A 135 12.42 15.18 6.30
CA ARG A 135 12.93 16.40 6.94
C ARG A 135 13.22 17.53 5.96
N GLY A 136 13.72 17.20 4.80
CA GLY A 136 14.32 18.17 3.86
C GLY A 136 13.34 18.82 2.91
N GLY A 137 12.10 18.32 2.80
CA GLY A 137 11.21 18.75 1.73
C GLY A 137 11.94 18.66 0.39
N SER A 138 12.02 17.48 -0.23
CA SER A 138 12.72 17.39 -1.51
C SER A 138 11.85 18.00 -2.62
N GLU A 139 12.29 19.10 -3.20
CA GLU A 139 11.79 19.52 -4.51
C GLU A 139 12.17 18.47 -5.54
N LYS A 140 11.26 17.60 -5.90
CA LYS A 140 11.44 16.69 -7.03
C LYS A 140 10.59 17.16 -8.19
N LYS A 141 11.21 17.28 -9.35
CA LYS A 141 10.51 17.45 -10.63
C LYS A 141 10.27 16.07 -11.24
N ALA A 142 9.03 15.61 -11.23
CA ALA A 142 8.63 14.51 -12.09
C ALA A 142 7.71 15.07 -13.17
N ASN A 143 8.01 14.80 -14.45
CA ASN A 143 7.22 15.24 -15.61
C ASN A 143 6.92 16.75 -15.64
N GLY A 144 7.87 17.59 -15.23
CA GLY A 144 7.74 19.05 -15.26
C GLY A 144 6.90 19.66 -14.14
N VAL A 145 6.39 18.85 -13.22
CA VAL A 145 5.63 19.32 -12.06
C VAL A 145 6.48 19.19 -10.81
N GLN A 146 6.55 20.26 -10.06
CA GLN A 146 7.30 20.35 -8.81
C GLN A 146 6.43 19.81 -7.68
N TYR A 147 6.92 18.77 -7.00
CA TYR A 147 6.26 18.22 -5.81
C TYR A 147 6.97 18.71 -4.57
N TRP A 148 6.21 19.31 -3.71
CA TRP A 148 6.64 19.63 -2.36
C TRP A 148 6.17 18.51 -1.42
N MET A 149 7.11 17.85 -0.77
CA MET A 149 6.82 17.04 0.42
C MET A 149 7.09 17.94 1.62
N PRO A 150 6.05 18.48 2.29
CA PRO A 150 6.29 19.31 3.44
C PRO A 150 6.93 18.49 4.55
N LEU A 151 7.80 19.15 5.29
CA LEU A 151 8.20 18.74 6.63
C LEU A 151 6.95 18.32 7.40
N VAL A 152 6.97 17.14 8.00
CA VAL A 152 6.04 16.85 9.09
C VAL A 152 6.22 17.96 10.12
N SER A 153 5.26 18.87 10.20
CA SER A 153 5.33 20.05 11.05
C SER A 153 5.29 19.62 12.50
N GLY A 154 6.46 19.52 13.11
CA GLY A 154 6.62 19.24 14.52
C GLY A 154 8.09 19.30 14.88
N LYS A 155 8.42 19.96 15.97
CA LYS A 155 9.79 20.18 16.47
C LYS A 155 10.60 18.90 16.76
N GLN A 156 10.04 17.73 16.46
CA GLN A 156 10.74 16.44 16.51
C GLN A 156 10.51 15.75 15.16
N GLY A 157 11.54 15.75 14.32
CA GLY A 157 11.56 14.88 13.15
C GLY A 157 11.30 13.42 13.53
N PRO A 158 11.02 12.53 12.56
CA PRO A 158 10.74 11.14 12.85
C PRO A 158 11.82 10.59 13.76
N ARG A 159 11.43 10.10 14.94
CA ARG A 159 12.37 9.39 15.81
C ARG A 159 12.76 8.13 15.06
N MET A 160 14.02 8.00 14.69
CA MET A 160 14.61 6.84 14.03
C MET A 160 14.67 5.64 14.98
N PHE A 161 13.56 5.23 15.59
CA PHE A 161 13.67 4.24 16.66
C PHE A 161 12.59 3.18 16.58
N GLY A 162 13.01 2.03 16.13
CA GLY A 162 12.27 0.79 16.16
C GLY A 162 12.27 0.08 14.81
N SER A 163 12.26 -1.24 14.86
CA SER A 163 12.16 -2.14 13.71
C SER A 163 10.93 -1.88 12.81
N THR A 164 10.00 -1.04 13.24
CA THR A 164 8.80 -0.68 12.48
C THR A 164 9.00 0.48 11.52
N PHE A 165 10.01 1.33 11.71
CA PHE A 165 10.26 2.46 10.81
C PHE A 165 10.79 2.02 9.44
N GLU A 166 11.41 0.85 9.32
CA GLU A 166 11.78 0.28 8.03
C GLU A 166 10.58 0.16 7.09
N HIS A 167 9.42 -0.27 7.61
CA HIS A 167 8.19 -0.41 6.82
C HIS A 167 7.63 0.94 6.35
N VAL A 168 7.82 1.99 7.14
CA VAL A 168 7.48 3.36 6.72
C VAL A 168 8.41 3.83 5.61
N ALA A 169 9.71 3.53 5.71
CA ALA A 169 10.69 3.87 4.68
C ALA A 169 10.38 3.15 3.35
N ASP A 170 10.02 1.87 3.41
CA ASP A 170 9.62 1.09 2.23
C ASP A 170 8.31 1.63 1.63
N SER A 171 7.32 2.01 2.45
CA SER A 171 6.08 2.65 1.98
C SER A 171 6.35 4.00 1.28
N LEU A 172 7.28 4.80 1.81
CA LEU A 172 7.68 6.07 1.19
C LEU A 172 8.40 5.83 -0.13
N GLY A 173 9.31 4.85 -0.15
CA GLY A 173 10.01 4.44 -1.36
C GLY A 173 9.06 3.92 -2.44
N ALA A 174 8.02 3.17 -2.05
CA ALA A 174 6.97 2.71 -2.96
C ALA A 174 6.18 3.89 -3.56
N PHE A 175 5.82 4.88 -2.75
CA PHE A 175 5.23 6.13 -3.26
C PHE A 175 6.14 6.78 -4.30
N MET A 176 7.43 6.94 -3.99
CA MET A 176 8.40 7.57 -4.89
C MET A 176 8.61 6.76 -6.18
N ALA A 177 8.57 5.43 -6.10
CA ALA A 177 8.68 4.54 -7.27
C ALA A 177 7.49 4.69 -8.23
N LEU A 178 6.30 5.00 -7.69
CA LEU A 178 5.06 5.13 -8.44
C LEU A 178 4.65 6.60 -8.68
N GLU A 179 5.48 7.56 -8.32
CA GLU A 179 5.22 8.99 -8.43
C GLU A 179 4.92 9.45 -9.87
N SER A 180 5.51 8.79 -10.86
CA SER A 180 5.22 9.02 -12.27
C SER A 180 4.08 8.16 -12.82
N GLY A 181 3.47 7.33 -11.98
CA GLY A 181 2.41 6.38 -12.33
C GLY A 181 1.08 7.02 -12.66
N LEU A 182 0.14 6.17 -13.05
CA LEU A 182 -1.19 6.61 -13.48
C LEU A 182 -1.98 7.26 -12.36
N LEU A 183 -1.90 6.73 -11.13
CA LEU A 183 -2.66 7.26 -9.98
C LEU A 183 -2.27 8.70 -9.65
N VAL A 184 -0.97 8.98 -9.61
CA VAL A 184 -0.49 10.34 -9.32
C VAL A 184 -0.89 11.31 -10.43
N ARG A 185 -0.87 10.87 -11.70
CA ARG A 185 -1.35 11.69 -12.83
C ARG A 185 -2.86 11.95 -12.75
N LEU A 186 -3.67 10.93 -12.43
CA LEU A 186 -5.11 11.08 -12.27
C LEU A 186 -5.47 12.03 -11.13
N MET A 187 -4.73 12.03 -10.04
CA MET A 187 -4.96 12.99 -8.95
C MET A 187 -4.74 14.43 -9.37
N LYS A 188 -3.81 14.72 -10.27
CA LYS A 188 -3.55 16.07 -10.79
C LYS A 188 -4.59 16.54 -11.78
N VAL A 189 -5.16 15.64 -12.56
CA VAL A 189 -6.18 15.93 -13.59
C VAL A 189 -7.56 16.10 -12.97
N MET A 190 -7.82 15.52 -11.80
CA MET A 190 -9.12 15.62 -11.12
C MET A 190 -9.11 16.80 -10.15
N PRO A 191 -9.94 17.85 -10.38
CA PRO A 191 -10.14 18.90 -9.39
C PRO A 191 -10.71 18.29 -8.12
N LEU A 192 -10.29 18.78 -6.96
CA LEU A 192 -10.72 18.34 -5.62
C LEU A 192 -12.23 18.54 -5.35
N SER A 193 -12.93 19.23 -6.25
CA SER A 193 -14.37 19.46 -6.20
C SER A 193 -15.09 18.56 -7.20
N GLY A 194 -15.63 17.44 -6.74
CA GLY A 194 -16.89 16.89 -7.26
C GLY A 194 -17.05 16.63 -8.76
N GLY A 195 -16.01 16.15 -9.46
CA GLY A 195 -16.18 15.71 -10.84
C GLY A 195 -16.85 14.33 -10.93
N PRO A 196 -17.69 14.07 -11.95
CA PRO A 196 -18.54 12.89 -11.99
C PRO A 196 -17.75 11.59 -12.14
N ARG A 197 -18.16 10.57 -11.39
CA ARG A 197 -17.67 9.19 -11.40
C ARG A 197 -17.85 8.44 -12.74
N SER A 198 -18.20 9.13 -13.80
CA SER A 198 -18.61 8.53 -15.08
C SER A 198 -17.48 7.95 -15.93
N CYS A 199 -16.23 8.38 -15.75
CA CYS A 199 -15.15 7.94 -16.65
C CYS A 199 -14.57 6.56 -16.34
N LEU A 200 -14.76 6.04 -15.11
CA LEU A 200 -14.28 4.70 -14.74
C LEU A 200 -15.33 3.61 -14.98
N SER A 201 -16.62 3.96 -15.05
CA SER A 201 -17.70 3.03 -15.33
C SER A 201 -17.70 2.52 -16.77
N GLU A 202 -17.30 3.33 -17.73
CA GLU A 202 -17.24 2.92 -19.14
C GLU A 202 -16.13 1.88 -19.45
N LYS A 203 -15.01 1.92 -18.72
CA LYS A 203 -13.97 0.90 -18.91
C LYS A 203 -14.29 -0.44 -18.24
N ARG A 204 -15.10 -0.44 -17.16
CA ARG A 204 -15.57 -1.69 -16.54
C ARG A 204 -16.55 -2.44 -17.46
N SER A 205 -17.36 -1.75 -18.25
CA SER A 205 -18.29 -2.38 -19.20
C SER A 205 -17.59 -3.20 -20.29
N LYS A 206 -16.36 -2.84 -20.68
CA LYS A 206 -15.61 -3.60 -21.69
C LYS A 206 -15.00 -4.90 -21.15
N TYR A 207 -14.58 -4.91 -19.87
CA TYR A 207 -13.97 -6.11 -19.26
C TYR A 207 -15.01 -7.10 -18.72
N SER A 208 -16.22 -6.67 -18.37
CA SER A 208 -17.28 -7.56 -17.89
C SER A 208 -17.98 -8.35 -18.99
N LYS A 209 -17.78 -8.01 -20.26
CA LYS A 209 -18.38 -8.71 -21.40
C LYS A 209 -17.58 -9.93 -21.91
N GLU A 210 -16.39 -10.18 -21.39
CA GLU A 210 -15.50 -11.23 -21.89
C GLU A 210 -15.33 -12.42 -20.92
N LEU A 211 -16.11 -12.51 -19.86
CA LEU A 211 -16.11 -13.73 -19.05
C LEU A 211 -16.88 -14.84 -19.79
N PRO A 212 -16.23 -15.97 -20.11
CA PRO A 212 -16.91 -17.08 -20.75
C PRO A 212 -18.01 -17.61 -19.84
N PRO A 213 -19.14 -18.12 -20.40
CA PRO A 213 -20.24 -18.64 -19.62
C PRO A 213 -19.76 -19.77 -18.71
N ARG A 214 -20.14 -19.73 -17.43
CA ARG A 214 -19.85 -20.80 -16.46
C ARG A 214 -20.33 -22.13 -17.02
N ARG A 215 -19.45 -23.11 -17.13
CA ARG A 215 -19.82 -24.48 -17.48
C ARG A 215 -20.85 -24.99 -16.48
N PRO A 216 -21.95 -25.64 -16.93
CA PRO A 216 -22.93 -26.25 -16.02
C PRO A 216 -22.24 -27.30 -15.16
N GLN A 217 -22.50 -27.27 -13.87
CA GLN A 217 -22.03 -28.30 -12.93
C GLN A 217 -22.63 -29.64 -13.32
N ARG A 218 -21.78 -30.61 -13.61
CA ARG A 218 -22.20 -32.01 -13.78
C ARG A 218 -22.76 -32.52 -12.46
N THR A 219 -24.06 -32.71 -12.38
CA THR A 219 -24.70 -33.46 -11.29
C THR A 219 -24.29 -34.91 -11.40
N LYS A 220 -23.59 -35.42 -10.38
CA LYS A 220 -23.35 -36.87 -10.27
C LYS A 220 -24.67 -37.57 -9.98
N PRO A 221 -25.01 -38.70 -10.65
CA PRO A 221 -26.15 -39.48 -10.29
C PRO A 221 -25.92 -40.11 -8.90
N ARG A 222 -26.93 -40.00 -8.04
CA ARG A 222 -26.97 -40.72 -6.77
C ARG A 222 -27.15 -42.21 -7.09
N SER A 223 -26.22 -43.04 -6.68
CA SER A 223 -26.35 -44.48 -6.53
C SER A 223 -26.79 -44.82 -5.11
#